data_4def55dddc244c880eef701ebbb9d6d2
#
_entry.id   4def55dddc244c880eef701ebbb9d6d2
#
_cell.length_a   1.000
_cell.length_b   1.000
_cell.length_c   1.000
_cell.angle_alpha   90.00
_cell.angle_beta   90.00
_cell.angle_gamma   90.00
#
_symmetry.space_group_name_H-M   'P 1'
#
loop_
_entity.id
_entity.type
_entity.pdbx_description
1 polymer ?
#
loop_
_entity_poly.entity_id
_entity_poly.type
_entity_poly.pdbx_seq_one_letter_code
_entity_poly.pdbx_strand_id
1 'polypeptide(L)'
;MKKWLLSLLILIQPALANEESELYTITIGETTFNIPTPKGMIRITPEMIEPYLYAEQMNAQDSGNQYYANYVDLNALIEGKEQNCSISTSKKMIHLQMSAAQIKELKHIFETQFSSLLNSSEFIKEIEEIEQNRINVNPETTGMQFLGTKIISIDKIFEDDNSYFFLIKKSTTMRELDKIQTEYEVSTGGMFVVNNKLLNLACFAEADEQGEQWVKETLLDWQKNIVQSNQQNLLEKAWQRLLGSIAKGN
;
A
#
# COMPACT_ATOMS: atom_id res chain seq x y z
N MET A 1 27.07 -7.96 -12.42
CA MET A 1 25.64 -8.29 -12.50
C MET A 1 24.76 -7.35 -13.33
N LYS A 2 25.30 -6.27 -13.93
CA LYS A 2 24.54 -5.28 -14.75
C LYS A 2 24.05 -5.73 -16.15
N LYS A 3 24.36 -6.92 -16.61
CA LYS A 3 24.08 -7.34 -18.01
C LYS A 3 22.78 -8.14 -18.21
N TRP A 4 22.12 -8.58 -17.16
CA TRP A 4 20.89 -9.40 -17.25
C TRP A 4 19.61 -8.56 -17.27
N LEU A 5 19.64 -7.33 -16.72
CA LEU A 5 18.50 -6.39 -16.73
C LEU A 5 18.15 -5.86 -18.13
N LEU A 6 19.14 -5.78 -19.05
CA LEU A 6 18.89 -5.29 -20.41
C LEU A 6 18.07 -6.24 -21.29
N SER A 7 18.07 -7.54 -21.00
CA SER A 7 17.29 -8.53 -21.78
C SER A 7 15.80 -8.51 -21.45
N LEU A 8 15.42 -8.06 -20.25
CA LEU A 8 14.02 -7.93 -19.84
C LEU A 8 13.36 -6.68 -20.44
N LEU A 9 14.14 -5.63 -20.69
CA LEU A 9 13.66 -4.33 -21.21
C LEU A 9 13.08 -4.40 -22.64
N ILE A 10 13.51 -5.37 -23.45
CA ILE A 10 13.10 -5.47 -24.87
C ILE A 10 11.68 -6.05 -25.02
N LEU A 11 11.16 -6.78 -24.03
CA LEU A 11 9.82 -7.37 -24.08
C LEU A 11 8.70 -6.47 -23.49
N ILE A 12 9.08 -5.37 -22.81
CA ILE A 12 8.11 -4.48 -22.10
C ILE A 12 7.71 -3.25 -22.95
N GLN A 13 8.41 -2.97 -24.06
CA GLN A 13 8.17 -1.76 -24.85
C GLN A 13 6.78 -1.54 -25.47
N PRO A 14 5.90 -2.53 -25.75
CA PRO A 14 4.58 -2.22 -26.24
C PRO A 14 3.54 -1.87 -25.14
N ALA A 15 3.84 -2.11 -23.87
CA ALA A 15 2.88 -1.88 -22.77
C ALA A 15 2.84 -0.42 -22.25
N LEU A 16 3.83 0.40 -22.60
CA LEU A 16 3.96 1.79 -22.10
C LEU A 16 3.13 2.82 -22.89
N ALA A 17 2.34 2.42 -23.87
CA ALA A 17 1.65 3.35 -24.77
C ALA A 17 0.20 3.70 -24.43
N ASN A 18 -0.36 3.17 -23.34
CA ASN A 18 -1.72 3.57 -22.91
C ASN A 18 -1.67 4.10 -21.47
N GLU A 19 -1.87 5.41 -21.32
CA GLU A 19 -2.08 6.09 -20.03
C GLU A 19 -3.46 5.77 -19.38
N GLU A 20 -4.21 4.82 -19.87
CA GLU A 20 -5.39 4.32 -19.16
C GLU A 20 -4.89 3.43 -18.02
N SER A 21 -5.06 3.92 -16.79
CA SER A 21 -4.77 3.16 -15.58
C SER A 21 -5.50 1.81 -15.66
N GLU A 22 -4.73 0.71 -15.73
CA GLU A 22 -5.31 -0.64 -15.74
C GLU A 22 -6.20 -0.81 -14.51
N LEU A 23 -7.45 -1.15 -14.74
CA LEU A 23 -8.45 -1.30 -13.71
C LEU A 23 -8.42 -2.74 -13.20
N TYR A 24 -7.99 -2.92 -11.96
CA TYR A 24 -7.98 -4.21 -11.30
C TYR A 24 -9.20 -4.35 -10.38
N THR A 25 -9.85 -5.50 -10.42
CA THR A 25 -11.04 -5.77 -9.61
C THR A 25 -10.69 -6.68 -8.43
N ILE A 26 -11.01 -6.25 -7.21
CA ILE A 26 -10.87 -7.04 -5.98
C ILE A 26 -12.23 -7.28 -5.33
N THR A 27 -12.34 -8.33 -4.52
CA THR A 27 -13.55 -8.62 -3.74
C THR A 27 -13.20 -8.74 -2.26
N ILE A 28 -13.88 -7.95 -1.41
CA ILE A 28 -13.71 -7.94 0.04
C ILE A 28 -15.04 -8.35 0.68
N GLY A 29 -15.08 -9.56 1.23
CA GLY A 29 -16.35 -10.17 1.63
C GLY A 29 -17.28 -10.31 0.41
N GLU A 30 -18.43 -9.62 0.42
CA GLU A 30 -19.41 -9.64 -0.67
C GLU A 30 -19.32 -8.39 -1.57
N THR A 31 -18.37 -7.49 -1.32
CA THR A 31 -18.26 -6.21 -2.04
C THR A 31 -17.12 -6.23 -3.04
N THR A 32 -17.42 -5.91 -4.28
CA THR A 32 -16.45 -5.82 -5.37
C THR A 32 -16.03 -4.36 -5.60
N PHE A 33 -14.75 -4.13 -5.77
CA PHE A 33 -14.12 -2.83 -5.97
C PHE A 33 -13.32 -2.79 -7.25
N ASN A 34 -13.36 -1.66 -7.92
CA ASN A 34 -12.43 -1.30 -8.98
C ASN A 34 -11.25 -0.55 -8.36
N ILE A 35 -10.06 -1.07 -8.56
CA ILE A 35 -8.81 -0.49 -8.06
C ILE A 35 -7.99 -0.03 -9.26
N PRO A 36 -7.97 1.28 -9.56
CA PRO A 36 -7.09 1.83 -10.58
C PRO A 36 -5.63 1.69 -10.12
N THR A 37 -4.74 1.41 -11.05
CA THR A 37 -3.29 1.40 -10.79
C THR A 37 -2.82 2.80 -10.39
N PRO A 38 -2.01 2.96 -9.34
CA PRO A 38 -1.40 4.26 -9.02
C PRO A 38 -0.63 4.80 -10.23
N LYS A 39 -0.66 6.13 -10.42
CA LYS A 39 -0.01 6.77 -11.55
C LYS A 39 1.50 6.47 -11.59
N GLY A 40 2.00 6.07 -12.76
CA GLY A 40 3.41 5.75 -12.97
C GLY A 40 3.84 4.38 -12.46
N MET A 41 2.93 3.63 -11.86
CA MET A 41 3.23 2.30 -11.30
C MET A 41 2.69 1.17 -12.16
N ILE A 42 3.22 -0.02 -11.92
CA ILE A 42 2.68 -1.27 -12.46
C ILE A 42 2.32 -2.20 -11.31
N ARG A 43 1.29 -3.00 -11.50
CA ARG A 43 0.91 -4.04 -10.56
C ARG A 43 1.91 -5.20 -10.63
N ILE A 44 2.37 -5.66 -9.47
CA ILE A 44 3.20 -6.85 -9.35
C ILE A 44 2.33 -8.08 -9.63
N THR A 45 2.71 -8.87 -10.63
CA THR A 45 1.98 -10.06 -11.07
C THR A 45 2.90 -11.28 -11.03
N PRO A 46 2.37 -12.53 -11.06
CA PRO A 46 3.18 -13.74 -11.04
C PRO A 46 4.20 -13.86 -12.18
N GLU A 47 4.00 -13.14 -13.29
CA GLU A 47 4.95 -13.07 -14.40
C GLU A 47 6.24 -12.31 -14.03
N MET A 48 6.16 -11.43 -13.03
CA MET A 48 7.28 -10.69 -12.44
C MET A 48 7.90 -11.52 -11.30
N ILE A 49 8.55 -12.62 -11.59
CA ILE A 49 8.90 -13.70 -10.67
C ILE A 49 9.55 -13.17 -9.36
N GLU A 50 10.65 -12.41 -9.44
CA GLU A 50 11.37 -11.94 -8.25
C GLU A 50 10.56 -10.92 -7.42
N PRO A 51 10.00 -9.83 -7.98
CA PRO A 51 9.15 -8.91 -7.23
C PRO A 51 7.90 -9.60 -6.65
N TYR A 52 7.31 -10.55 -7.38
CA TYR A 52 6.14 -11.29 -6.92
C TYR A 52 6.47 -12.17 -5.71
N LEU A 53 7.52 -12.97 -5.78
CA LEU A 53 7.93 -13.83 -4.66
C LEU A 53 8.28 -13.02 -3.42
N TYR A 54 8.97 -11.88 -3.60
CA TYR A 54 9.27 -10.98 -2.49
C TYR A 54 7.99 -10.41 -1.86
N ALA A 55 7.06 -9.89 -2.66
CA ALA A 55 5.78 -9.37 -2.17
C ALA A 55 4.96 -10.45 -1.44
N GLU A 56 4.88 -11.67 -1.97
CA GLU A 56 4.20 -12.80 -1.33
C GLU A 56 4.84 -13.18 0.02
N GLN A 57 6.15 -13.19 0.10
CA GLN A 57 6.87 -13.48 1.35
C GLN A 57 6.61 -12.39 2.40
N MET A 58 6.62 -11.12 2.01
CA MET A 58 6.29 -10.01 2.90
C MET A 58 4.84 -10.06 3.38
N ASN A 59 3.90 -10.27 2.46
CA ASN A 59 2.47 -10.37 2.78
C ASN A 59 2.17 -11.56 3.71
N ALA A 60 2.87 -12.68 3.55
CA ALA A 60 2.68 -13.89 4.37
C ALA A 60 3.08 -13.69 5.83
N GLN A 61 3.96 -12.73 6.11
CA GLN A 61 4.41 -12.42 7.47
C GLN A 61 3.44 -11.50 8.21
N ASP A 62 2.59 -10.75 7.50
CA ASP A 62 1.53 -9.96 8.10
C ASP A 62 0.30 -10.82 8.41
N SER A 63 0.22 -11.29 9.64
CA SER A 63 -0.91 -12.11 10.10
C SER A 63 -2.22 -11.32 10.22
N GLY A 64 -2.16 -9.99 10.32
CA GLY A 64 -3.28 -9.08 10.58
C GLY A 64 -4.04 -8.66 9.33
N ASN A 65 -3.36 -8.54 8.19
CA ASN A 65 -3.93 -8.01 6.96
C ASN A 65 -4.05 -9.06 5.86
N GLN A 66 -5.01 -8.84 4.97
CA GLN A 66 -5.18 -9.50 3.68
C GLN A 66 -4.77 -8.49 2.60
N TYR A 67 -3.73 -8.79 1.87
CA TYR A 67 -3.26 -7.99 0.73
C TYR A 67 -4.01 -8.39 -0.54
N TYR A 68 -4.32 -7.41 -1.39
CA TYR A 68 -5.04 -7.60 -2.64
C TYR A 68 -4.21 -7.25 -3.87
N ALA A 69 -3.34 -6.26 -3.75
CA ALA A 69 -2.38 -5.92 -4.79
C ALA A 69 -1.17 -5.18 -4.22
N ASN A 70 -0.04 -5.38 -4.87
CA ASN A 70 1.20 -4.63 -4.68
C ASN A 70 1.59 -3.98 -6.01
N TYR A 71 2.17 -2.81 -5.95
CA TYR A 71 2.56 -1.99 -7.10
C TYR A 71 4.00 -1.51 -6.92
N VAL A 72 4.71 -1.34 -8.02
CA VAL A 72 6.08 -0.83 -8.04
C VAL A 72 6.22 0.25 -9.12
N ASP A 73 6.97 1.29 -8.83
CA ASP A 73 7.37 2.27 -9.85
C ASP A 73 8.53 1.68 -10.67
N LEU A 74 8.29 1.47 -11.97
CA LEU A 74 9.28 0.88 -12.87
C LEU A 74 10.52 1.75 -13.06
N ASN A 75 10.36 3.08 -13.10
CA ASN A 75 11.48 3.98 -13.31
C ASN A 75 12.38 3.98 -12.07
N ALA A 76 11.77 4.04 -10.88
CA ALA A 76 12.49 3.92 -9.62
C ALA A 76 13.23 2.58 -9.52
N LEU A 77 12.59 1.47 -9.88
CA LEU A 77 13.21 0.15 -9.88
C LEU A 77 14.43 0.08 -10.82
N ILE A 78 14.34 0.68 -12.03
CA ILE A 78 15.46 0.77 -12.97
C ILE A 78 16.61 1.62 -12.39
N GLU A 79 16.30 2.67 -11.65
CA GLU A 79 17.26 3.53 -10.97
C GLU A 79 17.83 2.91 -9.68
N GLY A 80 17.34 1.75 -9.25
CA GLY A 80 17.71 1.09 -8.01
C GLY A 80 17.14 1.73 -6.77
N LYS A 81 15.99 2.43 -6.90
CA LYS A 81 15.25 3.03 -5.81
C LYS A 81 14.05 2.16 -5.44
N GLU A 82 13.71 2.13 -4.18
CA GLU A 82 12.50 1.46 -3.70
C GLU A 82 11.33 2.46 -3.67
N GLN A 83 10.39 2.28 -4.60
CA GLN A 83 9.11 2.99 -4.61
C GLN A 83 8.00 1.98 -4.87
N ASN A 84 7.22 1.69 -3.85
CA ASN A 84 6.18 0.67 -3.94
C ASN A 84 4.93 1.09 -3.16
N CYS A 85 3.77 0.56 -3.55
CA CYS A 85 2.50 0.76 -2.87
C CYS A 85 1.74 -0.56 -2.72
N SER A 86 0.90 -0.65 -1.71
CA SER A 86 0.04 -1.80 -1.47
C SER A 86 -1.36 -1.41 -1.06
N ILE A 87 -2.32 -2.31 -1.34
CA ILE A 87 -3.69 -2.22 -0.86
C ILE A 87 -4.05 -3.48 -0.11
N SER A 88 -4.60 -3.29 1.08
CA SER A 88 -4.98 -4.37 1.97
C SER A 88 -6.24 -4.05 2.76
N THR A 89 -6.74 -5.02 3.51
CA THR A 89 -7.71 -4.80 4.59
C THR A 89 -7.37 -5.69 5.78
N SER A 90 -7.76 -5.29 6.98
CA SER A 90 -7.63 -6.16 8.14
C SER A 90 -8.48 -7.42 7.96
N LYS A 91 -7.89 -8.61 8.19
CA LYS A 91 -8.61 -9.91 8.13
C LYS A 91 -9.86 -9.93 9.00
N LYS A 92 -9.85 -9.21 10.14
CA LYS A 92 -10.99 -9.06 11.03
C LYS A 92 -12.14 -8.22 10.44
N MET A 93 -11.82 -7.37 9.44
CA MET A 93 -12.77 -6.42 8.85
C MET A 93 -13.36 -6.90 7.52
N ILE A 94 -12.90 -8.01 6.94
CA ILE A 94 -13.30 -8.50 5.61
C ILE A 94 -14.84 -8.64 5.50
N HIS A 95 -15.48 -9.20 6.52
CA HIS A 95 -16.92 -9.46 6.53
C HIS A 95 -17.75 -8.34 7.18
N LEU A 96 -17.10 -7.35 7.78
CA LEU A 96 -17.77 -6.24 8.42
C LEU A 96 -18.12 -5.13 7.42
N GLN A 97 -19.18 -4.39 7.72
CA GLN A 97 -19.53 -3.14 7.06
C GLN A 97 -19.32 -1.99 8.05
N MET A 98 -18.70 -0.93 7.58
CA MET A 98 -18.41 0.25 8.40
C MET A 98 -19.50 1.30 8.23
N SER A 99 -20.13 1.68 9.32
CA SER A 99 -21.00 2.85 9.37
C SER A 99 -20.18 4.14 9.58
N ALA A 100 -20.73 5.28 9.23
CA ALA A 100 -20.10 6.58 9.48
C ALA A 100 -19.77 6.81 10.97
N ALA A 101 -20.60 6.31 11.89
CA ALA A 101 -20.34 6.40 13.33
C ALA A 101 -19.11 5.59 13.74
N GLN A 102 -18.96 4.37 13.21
CA GLN A 102 -17.79 3.51 13.49
C GLN A 102 -16.50 4.09 12.90
N ILE A 103 -16.56 4.71 11.71
CA ILE A 103 -15.42 5.41 11.13
C ILE A 103 -14.97 6.55 12.04
N LYS A 104 -15.91 7.35 12.52
CA LYS A 104 -15.62 8.46 13.44
C LYS A 104 -15.00 7.97 14.75
N GLU A 105 -15.54 6.89 15.32
CA GLU A 105 -14.98 6.27 16.53
C GLU A 105 -13.55 5.74 16.29
N LEU A 106 -13.34 5.04 15.18
CA LEU A 106 -12.03 4.52 14.82
C LEU A 106 -10.98 5.64 14.64
N LYS A 107 -11.35 6.73 13.97
CA LYS A 107 -10.51 7.92 13.84
C LYS A 107 -10.17 8.53 15.21
N HIS A 108 -11.17 8.68 16.08
CA HIS A 108 -10.95 9.18 17.44
C HIS A 108 -9.99 8.29 18.24
N ILE A 109 -10.08 6.98 18.12
CA ILE A 109 -9.13 6.04 18.72
C ILE A 109 -7.73 6.29 18.17
N PHE A 110 -7.57 6.42 16.85
CA PHE A 110 -6.28 6.76 16.25
C PHE A 110 -5.72 8.07 16.77
N GLU A 111 -6.49 9.14 16.80
CA GLU A 111 -6.04 10.45 17.28
C GLU A 111 -5.63 10.46 18.75
N THR A 112 -6.41 9.79 19.61
CA THR A 112 -6.17 9.83 21.06
C THR A 112 -5.16 8.82 21.55
N GLN A 113 -5.08 7.67 20.91
CA GLN A 113 -4.21 6.56 21.35
C GLN A 113 -2.96 6.41 20.51
N PHE A 114 -2.92 7.02 19.32
CA PHE A 114 -1.83 6.82 18.37
C PHE A 114 -0.46 7.21 18.96
N SER A 115 -0.37 8.38 19.59
CA SER A 115 0.89 8.81 20.23
C SER A 115 1.34 7.89 21.38
N SER A 116 0.41 7.29 22.11
CA SER A 116 0.73 6.33 23.17
C SER A 116 1.09 4.95 22.60
N LEU A 117 0.42 4.55 21.53
CA LEU A 117 0.68 3.30 20.83
C LEU A 117 2.07 3.28 20.21
N LEU A 118 2.47 4.39 19.58
CA LEU A 118 3.78 4.55 18.94
C LEU A 118 4.96 4.47 19.90
N ASN A 119 4.73 4.85 21.15
CA ASN A 119 5.73 4.75 22.21
C ASN A 119 5.58 3.46 23.03
N SER A 120 4.62 2.59 22.69
CA SER A 120 4.48 1.31 23.38
C SER A 120 5.57 0.33 22.96
N SER A 121 6.07 -0.42 23.92
CA SER A 121 7.08 -1.46 23.66
C SER A 121 6.57 -2.54 22.72
N GLU A 122 5.26 -2.82 22.75
CA GLU A 122 4.63 -3.80 21.87
C GLU A 122 4.65 -3.34 20.41
N PHE A 123 4.32 -2.07 20.14
CA PHE A 123 4.32 -1.52 18.79
C PHE A 123 5.74 -1.45 18.20
N ILE A 124 6.71 -0.99 19.00
CA ILE A 124 8.10 -0.95 18.56
C ILE A 124 8.60 -2.35 18.24
N LYS A 125 8.27 -3.34 19.08
CA LYS A 125 8.64 -4.74 18.85
C LYS A 125 8.01 -5.30 17.58
N GLU A 126 6.73 -5.00 17.30
CA GLU A 126 6.06 -5.41 16.07
C GLU A 126 6.73 -4.83 14.82
N ILE A 127 7.11 -3.56 14.85
CA ILE A 127 7.88 -2.91 13.78
C ILE A 127 9.25 -3.59 13.61
N GLU A 128 9.95 -3.87 14.71
CA GLU A 128 11.25 -4.55 14.66
C GLU A 128 11.15 -5.96 14.09
N GLU A 129 10.09 -6.71 14.43
CA GLU A 129 9.82 -8.04 13.86
C GLU A 129 9.55 -7.96 12.34
N ILE A 130 8.76 -6.97 11.88
CA ILE A 130 8.51 -6.74 10.46
C ILE A 130 9.81 -6.42 9.72
N GLU A 131 10.63 -5.51 10.27
CA GLU A 131 11.90 -5.13 9.63
C GLU A 131 12.92 -6.27 9.62
N GLN A 132 13.03 -7.02 10.71
CA GLN A 132 13.89 -8.21 10.74
C GLN A 132 13.49 -9.21 9.66
N ASN A 133 12.19 -9.39 9.48
CA ASN A 133 11.66 -10.29 8.47
C ASN A 133 11.93 -9.77 7.06
N ARG A 134 11.78 -8.47 6.82
CA ARG A 134 12.11 -7.82 5.56
C ARG A 134 13.58 -8.06 5.16
N ILE A 135 14.50 -7.86 6.12
CA ILE A 135 15.92 -8.09 5.91
C ILE A 135 16.22 -9.56 5.59
N ASN A 136 15.53 -10.49 6.23
CA ASN A 136 15.75 -11.91 6.02
C ASN A 136 15.28 -12.41 4.65
N VAL A 137 14.26 -11.79 4.05
CA VAL A 137 13.68 -12.21 2.77
C VAL A 137 14.17 -11.40 1.58
N ASN A 138 14.70 -10.20 1.79
CA ASN A 138 15.24 -9.38 0.71
C ASN A 138 16.61 -9.94 0.27
N PRO A 139 16.78 -10.31 -1.02
CA PRO A 139 18.04 -10.85 -1.53
C PRO A 139 19.24 -9.90 -1.35
N GLU A 140 19.01 -8.59 -1.37
CA GLU A 140 20.05 -7.55 -1.23
C GLU A 140 20.57 -7.43 0.22
N THR A 141 19.73 -7.75 1.20
CA THR A 141 20.08 -7.68 2.63
C THR A 141 20.27 -9.06 3.27
N THR A 142 20.14 -10.14 2.49
CA THR A 142 20.35 -11.50 2.98
C THR A 142 21.77 -11.67 3.53
N GLY A 143 21.87 -12.07 4.80
CA GLY A 143 23.16 -12.20 5.51
C GLY A 143 23.55 -10.97 6.33
N MET A 144 22.81 -9.87 6.24
CA MET A 144 22.99 -8.74 7.14
C MET A 144 22.38 -9.03 8.52
N GLN A 145 23.02 -8.55 9.56
CA GLN A 145 22.51 -8.61 10.92
C GLN A 145 21.65 -7.38 11.21
N PHE A 146 20.37 -7.57 11.51
CA PHE A 146 19.50 -6.51 12.02
C PHE A 146 19.97 -6.05 13.40
N LEU A 147 20.09 -4.74 13.62
CA LEU A 147 20.52 -4.14 14.88
C LEU A 147 19.39 -3.34 15.56
N GLY A 148 18.37 -2.95 14.82
CA GLY A 148 17.20 -2.25 15.36
C GLY A 148 16.58 -1.26 14.39
N THR A 149 15.37 -0.86 14.70
CA THR A 149 14.61 0.16 13.98
C THR A 149 14.21 1.29 14.92
N LYS A 150 14.26 2.51 14.43
CA LYS A 150 13.81 3.70 15.16
C LYS A 150 12.79 4.48 14.33
N ILE A 151 11.64 4.75 14.92
CA ILE A 151 10.67 5.70 14.37
C ILE A 151 11.19 7.11 14.66
N ILE A 152 11.35 7.91 13.61
CA ILE A 152 11.86 9.29 13.67
C ILE A 152 10.71 10.25 13.87
N SER A 153 9.65 10.14 13.05
CA SER A 153 8.44 10.94 13.17
C SER A 153 7.23 10.21 12.61
N ILE A 154 6.06 10.63 13.08
CA ILE A 154 4.78 10.27 12.48
C ILE A 154 3.93 11.53 12.43
N ASP A 155 3.48 11.87 11.22
CA ASP A 155 2.78 13.09 10.94
C ASP A 155 1.45 12.79 10.25
N LYS A 156 0.34 13.38 10.73
CA LYS A 156 -0.93 13.31 10.00
C LYS A 156 -0.82 14.11 8.71
N ILE A 157 -1.14 13.50 7.57
CA ILE A 157 -1.05 14.15 6.26
C ILE A 157 -2.40 14.48 5.65
N PHE A 158 -3.44 13.70 5.98
CA PHE A 158 -4.77 13.92 5.44
C PHE A 158 -5.85 13.29 6.33
N GLU A 159 -6.98 13.98 6.41
CA GLU A 159 -8.18 13.51 7.08
C GLU A 159 -9.43 14.09 6.43
N ASP A 160 -10.42 13.26 6.18
CA ASP A 160 -11.81 13.63 5.86
C ASP A 160 -12.79 12.72 6.61
N ASP A 161 -14.09 12.78 6.30
CA ASP A 161 -15.11 11.98 7.01
C ASP A 161 -14.87 10.47 6.89
N ASN A 162 -14.23 10.00 5.83
CA ASN A 162 -14.06 8.58 5.51
C ASN A 162 -12.60 8.12 5.50
N SER A 163 -11.64 9.01 5.73
CA SER A 163 -10.22 8.72 5.54
C SER A 163 -9.37 9.28 6.67
N TYR A 164 -8.29 8.57 6.99
CA TYR A 164 -7.25 9.03 7.90
C TYR A 164 -5.90 8.50 7.42
N PHE A 165 -4.98 9.39 7.05
CA PHE A 165 -3.66 9.04 6.54
C PHE A 165 -2.55 9.75 7.29
N PHE A 166 -1.44 9.04 7.46
CA PHE A 166 -0.25 9.51 8.15
C PHE A 166 1.01 9.17 7.36
N LEU A 167 2.07 9.91 7.67
CA LEU A 167 3.43 9.70 7.19
C LEU A 167 4.28 9.18 8.33
N ILE A 168 5.04 8.12 8.10
CA ILE A 168 6.01 7.57 9.05
C ILE A 168 7.40 7.76 8.44
N LYS A 169 8.34 8.30 9.23
CA LYS A 169 9.76 8.26 8.93
C LYS A 169 10.44 7.32 9.91
N LYS A 170 11.20 6.38 9.41
CA LYS A 170 11.94 5.42 10.22
C LYS A 170 13.37 5.25 9.73
N SER A 171 14.22 4.74 10.60
CA SER A 171 15.57 4.30 10.23
C SER A 171 15.78 2.87 10.71
N THR A 172 16.39 2.04 9.86
CA THR A 172 16.74 0.65 10.17
C THR A 172 18.25 0.52 10.12
N THR A 173 18.84 0.02 11.20
CA THR A 173 20.28 -0.18 11.31
C THR A 173 20.61 -1.65 11.14
N MET A 174 21.56 -1.92 10.27
CA MET A 174 22.02 -3.26 9.92
C MET A 174 23.54 -3.33 10.00
N ARG A 175 24.08 -4.54 10.13
CA ARG A 175 25.51 -4.82 10.08
C ARG A 175 25.79 -5.87 9.00
N GLU A 176 26.71 -5.53 8.10
CA GLU A 176 27.31 -6.45 7.14
C GLU A 176 28.80 -6.60 7.47
N LEU A 177 29.22 -7.78 7.92
CA LEU A 177 30.57 -8.01 8.43
C LEU A 177 30.93 -7.00 9.55
N ASP A 178 31.92 -6.13 9.30
CA ASP A 178 32.36 -5.07 10.25
C ASP A 178 31.76 -3.69 9.94
N LYS A 179 30.89 -3.58 8.92
CA LYS A 179 30.27 -2.32 8.52
C LYS A 179 28.87 -2.21 9.10
N ILE A 180 28.61 -1.08 9.74
CA ILE A 180 27.26 -0.70 10.18
C ILE A 180 26.72 0.28 9.15
N GLN A 181 25.52 0.02 8.65
CA GLN A 181 24.78 0.91 7.77
C GLN A 181 23.39 1.19 8.33
N THR A 182 22.89 2.38 8.04
CA THR A 182 21.56 2.80 8.43
C THR A 182 20.82 3.24 7.19
N GLU A 183 19.70 2.59 6.93
CA GLU A 183 18.76 2.97 5.89
C GLU A 183 17.66 3.84 6.47
N TYR A 184 17.23 4.81 5.70
CA TYR A 184 16.14 5.71 6.05
C TYR A 184 14.99 5.50 5.08
N GLU A 185 13.83 5.24 5.61
CA GLU A 185 12.61 5.00 4.84
C GLU A 185 11.53 6.00 5.25
N VAL A 186 10.78 6.45 4.27
CA VAL A 186 9.53 7.16 4.47
C VAL A 186 8.39 6.32 3.93
N SER A 187 7.34 6.20 4.71
CA SER A 187 6.12 5.52 4.29
C SER A 187 4.90 6.35 4.61
N THR A 188 3.90 6.24 3.76
CA THR A 188 2.56 6.69 4.10
C THR A 188 1.72 5.47 4.37
N GLY A 189 0.79 5.62 5.28
CA GLY A 189 -0.18 4.58 5.55
C GLY A 189 -1.46 5.19 6.07
N GLY A 190 -2.51 4.41 6.02
CA GLY A 190 -3.76 4.80 6.62
C GLY A 190 -4.94 4.05 6.06
N MET A 191 -6.08 4.43 6.55
CA MET A 191 -7.33 3.79 6.28
C MET A 191 -8.29 4.74 5.59
N PHE A 192 -9.12 4.18 4.74
CA PHE A 192 -10.28 4.89 4.19
C PHE A 192 -11.44 3.92 3.98
N VAL A 193 -12.63 4.47 3.94
CA VAL A 193 -13.84 3.68 3.75
C VAL A 193 -14.49 4.03 2.42
N VAL A 194 -14.71 3.02 1.61
CA VAL A 194 -15.46 3.11 0.37
C VAL A 194 -16.46 1.96 0.30
N ASN A 195 -17.69 2.24 -0.13
CA ASN A 195 -18.79 1.26 -0.18
C ASN A 195 -18.96 0.48 1.14
N ASN A 196 -18.83 1.16 2.27
CA ASN A 196 -18.93 0.62 3.63
C ASN A 196 -17.86 -0.45 3.97
N LYS A 197 -16.76 -0.51 3.25
CA LYS A 197 -15.62 -1.38 3.56
C LYS A 197 -14.39 -0.56 3.89
N LEU A 198 -13.67 -1.01 4.91
CA LEU A 198 -12.38 -0.44 5.30
C LEU A 198 -11.28 -0.98 4.40
N LEU A 199 -10.54 -0.08 3.80
CA LEU A 199 -9.34 -0.36 3.02
C LEU A 199 -8.14 0.33 3.65
N ASN A 200 -6.99 -0.31 3.60
CA ASN A 200 -5.71 0.28 3.96
C ASN A 200 -4.88 0.49 2.69
N LEU A 201 -4.30 1.65 2.57
CA LEU A 201 -3.29 1.96 1.56
C LEU A 201 -1.97 2.26 2.26
N ALA A 202 -0.88 1.81 1.65
CA ALA A 202 0.46 2.17 2.07
C ALA A 202 1.34 2.39 0.84
N CYS A 203 2.21 3.41 0.89
CA CYS A 203 3.27 3.64 -0.08
C CYS A 203 4.60 3.87 0.65
N PHE A 204 5.69 3.39 0.07
CA PHE A 204 7.03 3.37 0.65
C PHE A 204 8.03 3.95 -0.33
N ALA A 205 9.01 4.71 0.18
CA ALA A 205 10.13 5.24 -0.59
C ALA A 205 11.34 5.47 0.33
N GLU A 206 12.51 5.75 -0.26
CA GLU A 206 13.66 6.26 0.48
C GLU A 206 13.30 7.59 1.18
N ALA A 207 13.85 7.83 2.38
CA ALA A 207 13.54 9.02 3.17
C ALA A 207 14.38 10.21 2.75
N ASP A 208 14.18 10.67 1.53
CA ASP A 208 14.64 11.97 1.04
C ASP A 208 13.45 12.90 0.77
N GLU A 209 13.71 14.14 0.38
CA GLU A 209 12.66 15.14 0.11
C GLU A 209 11.76 14.70 -1.06
N GLN A 210 12.31 14.05 -2.08
CA GLN A 210 11.57 13.56 -3.24
C GLN A 210 10.71 12.36 -2.87
N GLY A 211 11.25 11.41 -2.11
CA GLY A 211 10.51 10.24 -1.62
C GLY A 211 9.35 10.63 -0.71
N GLU A 212 9.57 11.61 0.21
CA GLU A 212 8.50 12.10 1.07
C GLU A 212 7.35 12.75 0.27
N GLN A 213 7.67 13.57 -0.71
CA GLN A 213 6.66 14.16 -1.57
C GLN A 213 5.95 13.10 -2.41
N TRP A 214 6.71 12.18 -2.99
CA TRP A 214 6.18 11.11 -3.83
C TRP A 214 5.18 10.23 -3.09
N VAL A 215 5.50 9.74 -1.87
CA VAL A 215 4.58 8.87 -1.11
C VAL A 215 3.28 9.58 -0.76
N LYS A 216 3.33 10.90 -0.42
CA LYS A 216 2.14 11.71 -0.11
C LYS A 216 1.24 11.89 -1.33
N GLU A 217 1.81 12.36 -2.42
CA GLU A 217 1.07 12.66 -3.65
C GLU A 217 0.48 11.39 -4.26
N THR A 218 1.27 10.32 -4.34
CA THR A 218 0.84 9.04 -4.91
C THR A 218 -0.30 8.44 -4.11
N LEU A 219 -0.20 8.40 -2.78
CA LEU A 219 -1.24 7.82 -1.94
C LEU A 219 -2.56 8.59 -2.01
N LEU A 220 -2.50 9.94 -1.92
CA LEU A 220 -3.70 10.77 -1.94
C LEU A 220 -4.39 10.76 -3.31
N ASP A 221 -3.62 10.80 -4.39
CA ASP A 221 -4.17 10.69 -5.75
C ASP A 221 -4.80 9.30 -5.97
N TRP A 222 -4.11 8.25 -5.53
CA TRP A 222 -4.62 6.88 -5.66
C TRP A 222 -5.92 6.67 -4.87
N GLN A 223 -5.97 7.11 -3.60
CA GLN A 223 -7.19 7.06 -2.78
C GLN A 223 -8.37 7.75 -3.47
N LYS A 224 -8.15 8.97 -3.98
CA LYS A 224 -9.16 9.72 -4.72
C LYS A 224 -9.67 8.96 -5.96
N ASN A 225 -8.76 8.38 -6.72
CA ASN A 225 -9.09 7.61 -7.93
C ASN A 225 -9.88 6.33 -7.59
N ILE A 226 -9.54 5.62 -6.50
CA ILE A 226 -10.30 4.48 -6.00
C ILE A 226 -11.73 4.90 -5.64
N VAL A 227 -11.89 5.99 -4.89
CA VAL A 227 -13.22 6.50 -4.50
C VAL A 227 -14.05 6.84 -5.74
N GLN A 228 -13.48 7.57 -6.70
CA GLN A 228 -14.18 7.96 -7.93
C GLN A 228 -14.61 6.75 -8.76
N SER A 229 -13.72 5.78 -8.98
CA SER A 229 -14.00 4.58 -9.76
C SER A 229 -15.13 3.72 -9.15
N ASN A 230 -15.25 3.75 -7.82
CA ASN A 230 -16.27 2.98 -7.13
C ASN A 230 -17.61 3.72 -6.97
N GLN A 231 -17.60 5.06 -6.94
CA GLN A 231 -18.83 5.87 -6.99
C GLN A 231 -19.50 5.78 -8.37
N GLN A 232 -18.73 5.83 -9.44
CA GLN A 232 -19.26 5.66 -10.81
C GLN A 232 -19.93 4.31 -10.98
N ASN A 233 -19.34 3.24 -10.48
CA ASN A 233 -19.91 1.90 -10.48
C ASN A 233 -21.26 1.80 -9.75
N LEU A 234 -21.42 2.50 -8.64
CA LEU A 234 -22.70 2.54 -7.91
C LEU A 234 -23.81 3.24 -8.70
N LEU A 235 -23.48 4.36 -9.33
CA LEU A 235 -24.40 5.11 -10.18
C LEU A 235 -24.83 4.29 -11.40
N GLU A 236 -23.89 3.62 -12.05
CA GLU A 236 -24.17 2.76 -13.18
C GLU A 236 -25.06 1.58 -12.79
N LYS A 237 -24.77 0.88 -11.70
CA LYS A 237 -25.62 -0.20 -11.16
C LYS A 237 -27.02 0.31 -10.77
N ALA A 238 -27.12 1.50 -10.17
CA ALA A 238 -28.41 2.12 -9.85
C ALA A 238 -29.20 2.44 -11.12
N TRP A 239 -28.54 2.97 -12.16
CA TRP A 239 -29.14 3.26 -13.45
C TRP A 239 -29.62 2.00 -14.15
N GLN A 240 -28.83 0.94 -14.20
CA GLN A 240 -29.20 -0.36 -14.78
C GLN A 240 -30.41 -0.98 -14.06
N ARG A 241 -30.48 -0.88 -12.73
CA ARG A 241 -31.65 -1.33 -11.94
C ARG A 241 -32.91 -0.54 -12.32
N LEU A 242 -32.78 0.78 -12.44
CA LEU A 242 -33.88 1.65 -12.85
C LEU A 242 -34.41 1.28 -14.24
N LEU A 243 -33.50 1.15 -15.22
CA LEU A 243 -33.87 0.73 -16.58
C LEU A 243 -34.52 -0.66 -16.62
N GLY A 244 -33.99 -1.61 -15.84
CA GLY A 244 -34.54 -2.97 -15.73
C GLY A 244 -35.91 -2.99 -15.05
N SER A 245 -36.22 -2.06 -14.16
CA SER A 245 -37.55 -1.92 -13.53
C SER A 245 -38.59 -1.33 -14.52
N ILE A 246 -38.17 -0.36 -15.33
CA ILE A 246 -39.01 0.26 -16.35
C ILE A 246 -39.37 -0.77 -17.46
N ALA A 247 -38.38 -1.60 -17.87
CA ALA A 247 -38.58 -2.61 -18.88
C ALA A 247 -39.50 -3.78 -18.43
N LYS A 248 -39.65 -4.03 -17.15
CA LYS A 248 -40.54 -5.05 -16.58
C LYS A 248 -41.95 -4.55 -16.23
N GLY A 249 -42.15 -3.24 -16.27
CA GLY A 249 -43.43 -2.59 -15.95
C GLY A 249 -44.34 -2.31 -17.16
N ASN A 250 -43.90 -2.71 -18.38
CA ASN A 250 -44.69 -2.76 -19.61
C ASN A 250 -44.92 -4.23 -19.98
#